data_54665672d7b4dabeef68257011f77e1c
#
_entry.id   54665672d7b4dabeef68257011f77e1c
#
_cell.length_a   1.000
_cell.length_b   1.000
_cell.length_c   1.000
_cell.angle_alpha   90.00
_cell.angle_beta   90.00
_cell.angle_gamma   90.00
#
_symmetry.space_group_name_H-M   'P 1'
#
loop_
_entity.id
_entity.type
_entity.pdbx_description
1 polymer ?
#
loop_
_entity_poly.entity_id
_entity_poly.type
_entity_poly.pdbx_seq_one_letter_code
_entity_poly.pdbx_strand_id
1 'polypeptide(L)'
;MKRQILLLGLVLMVCRGWAAEWQWSVPIPGIVSDETGGHPRAFLYIPDDCHRVKAVMVGNHNMCEETLFENVSFRRAIRGMGLALVWVTPGWDQVWNADKGTPEAYWRMLEDLAEVSGYAELAYAPVVPFGHSAMATFPWNFAAWHPERTLAVVSYHGDAPRTNLTGYGRDNIEWGRTRNIDGIPGLMVEGEYEWWEARVNPALAFRMIYSESCISFLCDAGRGHFDVSDRTAEYIALFVKKAMQARLPEDASEGHVQELKKVRPEDGWLAERWHPVQPHRAKAAPFAKYKGDVHDAFWYFDREMAELTEARYAEERGKELLYLGVEQQGRLVGYDAERHVKANPRFIPEADGLTFRLRPVFTDSLRRKVVHPDVKGHPYVERICGPVKVVDDTTFKVDFYRMGTGNVKRTAEMCLVACYDGDERHKSVVQELTIRIPYPLKEGKRQCLLFPGLEDVGEGTDVVSLKAVSDCGLPVSYYVKEGPAEVEGSTLRLTCIPPRAKFPVKVTVVAWQYGLPGQVQTAEPVERSFYVLRR
;
A
#
# COMPACT_ATOMS: atom_id res chain seq x y z
N MET A 1 55.89 -17.88 1.92
CA MET A 1 55.14 -16.60 1.97
C MET A 1 53.67 -16.90 1.67
N LYS A 2 52.85 -17.09 2.70
CA LYS A 2 51.40 -17.32 2.55
C LYS A 2 50.67 -15.99 2.65
N ARG A 3 50.02 -15.53 1.56
CA ARG A 3 49.13 -14.37 1.58
C ARG A 3 47.80 -14.79 2.17
N GLN A 4 47.47 -14.28 3.34
CA GLN A 4 46.14 -14.33 3.91
C GLN A 4 45.29 -13.28 3.19
N ILE A 5 44.24 -13.73 2.50
CA ILE A 5 43.18 -12.87 1.95
C ILE A 5 42.17 -12.68 3.07
N LEU A 6 42.12 -11.46 3.61
CA LEU A 6 41.10 -11.03 4.55
C LEU A 6 39.81 -10.75 3.76
N LEU A 7 38.84 -11.64 3.84
CA LEU A 7 37.47 -11.37 3.34
C LEU A 7 36.79 -10.44 4.38
N LEU A 8 36.70 -9.17 4.07
CA LEU A 8 35.82 -8.24 4.78
C LEU A 8 34.39 -8.54 4.34
N GLY A 9 33.66 -9.27 5.16
CA GLY A 9 32.22 -9.45 5.02
C GLY A 9 31.50 -8.12 5.30
N LEU A 10 31.05 -7.44 4.25
CA LEU A 10 30.14 -6.29 4.36
C LEU A 10 28.79 -6.85 4.80
N VAL A 11 28.51 -6.81 6.09
CA VAL A 11 27.16 -7.01 6.61
C VAL A 11 26.36 -5.78 6.19
N LEU A 12 25.64 -5.88 5.08
CA LEU A 12 24.57 -4.96 4.74
C LEU A 12 23.49 -5.10 5.83
N MET A 13 23.58 -4.30 6.89
CA MET A 13 22.41 -4.02 7.70
C MET A 13 21.39 -3.38 6.78
N VAL A 14 20.41 -4.16 6.35
CA VAL A 14 19.20 -3.64 5.76
C VAL A 14 18.48 -2.91 6.89
N CYS A 15 18.74 -1.62 7.02
CA CYS A 15 17.89 -0.74 7.81
C CYS A 15 16.51 -0.80 7.16
N ARG A 16 15.60 -1.60 7.72
CA ARG A 16 14.17 -1.52 7.45
C ARG A 16 13.68 -0.20 8.05
N GLY A 17 13.90 0.89 7.32
CA GLY A 17 13.42 2.22 7.66
C GLY A 17 11.89 2.26 7.46
N TRP A 18 11.16 2.58 8.51
CA TRP A 18 9.70 2.48 8.61
C TRP A 18 8.99 3.82 8.53
N ALA A 19 9.43 4.77 7.82
CA ALA A 19 8.61 5.91 7.45
C ALA A 19 9.04 6.36 6.07
N ALA A 20 8.39 5.79 5.08
CA ALA A 20 8.64 6.24 3.72
C ALA A 20 8.27 7.71 3.60
N GLU A 21 9.17 8.48 3.01
CA GLU A 21 8.98 9.90 2.79
C GLU A 21 7.80 10.17 1.85
N TRP A 22 7.13 11.30 2.08
CA TRP A 22 6.17 11.90 1.19
C TRP A 22 6.53 13.37 1.07
N GLN A 23 7.11 13.75 -0.08
CA GLN A 23 7.78 15.04 -0.20
C GLN A 23 6.82 16.23 -0.17
N TRP A 24 5.61 16.06 -0.65
CA TRP A 24 4.61 17.14 -0.68
C TRP A 24 3.25 16.64 -0.24
N SER A 25 2.41 17.55 0.22
CA SER A 25 1.01 17.25 0.44
C SER A 25 0.12 18.48 0.26
N VAL A 26 -1.11 18.23 -0.20
CA VAL A 26 -2.14 19.27 -0.35
C VAL A 26 -3.46 18.83 0.27
N PRO A 27 -4.25 19.74 0.85
CA PRO A 27 -5.63 19.43 1.26
C PRO A 27 -6.53 19.30 0.01
N ILE A 28 -7.65 18.59 0.15
CA ILE A 28 -8.68 18.46 -0.88
C ILE A 28 -9.95 19.18 -0.39
N PRO A 29 -10.04 20.49 -0.55
CA PRO A 29 -11.08 21.31 0.11
C PRO A 29 -12.50 21.07 -0.43
N GLY A 30 -12.63 20.51 -1.64
CA GLY A 30 -13.93 20.20 -2.25
C GLY A 30 -14.68 19.02 -1.61
N ILE A 31 -14.00 18.25 -0.74
CA ILE A 31 -14.54 17.03 -0.13
C ILE A 31 -14.47 17.13 1.39
N VAL A 32 -15.49 16.61 2.06
CA VAL A 32 -15.49 16.37 3.51
C VAL A 32 -15.54 14.87 3.74
N SER A 33 -14.59 14.37 4.49
CA SER A 33 -14.53 12.95 4.84
C SER A 33 -15.56 12.60 5.90
N ASP A 34 -16.36 11.57 5.65
CA ASP A 34 -17.27 10.97 6.64
C ASP A 34 -16.51 10.36 7.83
N GLU A 35 -15.23 10.06 7.65
CA GLU A 35 -14.39 9.43 8.66
C GLU A 35 -13.86 10.43 9.71
N THR A 36 -13.54 11.65 9.28
CA THR A 36 -12.91 12.65 10.14
C THR A 36 -13.72 13.93 10.32
N GLY A 37 -14.73 14.15 9.49
CA GLY A 37 -15.44 15.43 9.41
C GLY A 37 -14.58 16.59 8.87
N GLY A 38 -13.34 16.30 8.44
CA GLY A 38 -12.40 17.25 7.85
C GLY A 38 -12.13 16.94 6.38
N HIS A 39 -11.26 17.76 5.76
CA HIS A 39 -10.86 17.55 4.38
C HIS A 39 -9.81 16.43 4.26
N PRO A 40 -9.94 15.52 3.29
CA PRO A 40 -8.86 14.61 2.93
C PRO A 40 -7.61 15.37 2.51
N ARG A 41 -6.48 14.69 2.57
CA ARG A 41 -5.18 15.21 2.15
C ARG A 41 -4.52 14.23 1.18
N ALA A 42 -3.98 14.75 0.11
CA ALA A 42 -3.17 13.99 -0.83
C ALA A 42 -1.69 14.17 -0.50
N PHE A 43 -0.96 13.05 -0.47
CA PHE A 43 0.48 12.99 -0.28
C PHE A 43 1.15 12.53 -1.57
N LEU A 44 2.19 13.21 -1.99
CA LEU A 44 2.91 12.97 -3.24
C LEU A 44 4.32 12.44 -2.95
N TYR A 45 4.67 11.35 -3.62
CA TYR A 45 6.02 10.83 -3.73
C TYR A 45 6.47 10.81 -5.19
N ILE A 46 7.64 11.38 -5.46
CA ILE A 46 8.33 11.34 -6.76
C ILE A 46 9.70 10.70 -6.53
N PRO A 47 10.08 9.65 -7.28
CA PRO A 47 11.43 9.06 -7.17
C PRO A 47 12.53 10.10 -7.35
N ASP A 48 13.63 9.96 -6.61
CA ASP A 48 14.77 10.87 -6.59
C ASP A 48 15.53 10.95 -7.94
N ASP A 49 15.32 10.00 -8.83
CA ASP A 49 15.86 9.96 -10.20
C ASP A 49 14.86 10.44 -11.27
N CYS A 50 13.68 10.91 -10.86
CA CYS A 50 12.62 11.30 -11.79
C CYS A 50 12.82 12.72 -12.32
N HIS A 51 13.27 12.84 -13.56
CA HIS A 51 13.38 14.13 -14.27
C HIS A 51 12.06 14.58 -14.91
N ARG A 52 11.13 13.67 -15.15
CA ARG A 52 9.82 13.95 -15.73
C ARG A 52 8.80 12.90 -15.27
N VAL A 53 7.67 13.37 -14.77
CA VAL A 53 6.54 12.49 -14.47
C VAL A 53 5.82 12.14 -15.78
N LYS A 54 5.78 10.84 -16.09
CA LYS A 54 5.11 10.28 -17.28
C LYS A 54 3.74 9.71 -16.98
N ALA A 55 3.52 9.29 -15.74
CA ALA A 55 2.26 8.78 -15.22
C ALA A 55 2.19 8.97 -13.71
N VAL A 56 0.99 8.93 -13.14
CA VAL A 56 0.77 8.99 -11.70
C VAL A 56 -0.11 7.82 -11.26
N MET A 57 0.33 7.09 -10.21
CA MET A 57 -0.51 6.07 -9.57
C MET A 57 -1.15 6.67 -8.33
N VAL A 58 -2.48 6.64 -8.25
CA VAL A 58 -3.24 7.28 -7.19
C VAL A 58 -4.00 6.24 -6.39
N GLY A 59 -3.69 6.14 -5.10
CA GLY A 59 -4.36 5.28 -4.13
C GLY A 59 -5.32 6.08 -3.24
N ASN A 60 -6.60 5.70 -3.26
CA ASN A 60 -7.62 6.25 -2.39
C ASN A 60 -7.71 5.35 -1.14
N HIS A 61 -7.25 5.86 0.00
CA HIS A 61 -6.93 5.07 1.18
C HIS A 61 -8.08 4.22 1.72
N ASN A 62 -7.81 2.92 1.83
CA ASN A 62 -8.48 2.01 2.75
C ASN A 62 -7.48 1.39 3.73
N MET A 63 -6.54 0.55 3.26
CA MET A 63 -5.48 -0.04 4.10
C MET A 63 -4.21 -0.33 3.29
N CYS A 64 -4.26 -1.21 2.28
CA CYS A 64 -3.09 -1.68 1.55
C CYS A 64 -2.53 -0.66 0.55
N GLU A 65 -3.22 0.42 0.27
CA GLU A 65 -2.69 1.51 -0.57
C GLU A 65 -1.44 2.13 0.06
N GLU A 66 -1.48 2.39 1.36
CA GLU A 66 -0.33 2.87 2.11
C GLU A 66 0.79 1.82 2.09
N THR A 67 0.45 0.56 2.41
CA THR A 67 1.42 -0.53 2.49
C THR A 67 2.16 -0.75 1.16
N LEU A 68 1.44 -0.73 0.03
CA LEU A 68 2.06 -0.85 -1.29
C LEU A 68 2.95 0.36 -1.61
N PHE A 69 2.45 1.57 -1.41
CA PHE A 69 3.17 2.78 -1.80
C PHE A 69 4.39 3.07 -0.92
N GLU A 70 4.41 2.56 0.30
CA GLU A 70 5.56 2.63 1.21
C GLU A 70 6.46 1.39 1.13
N ASN A 71 6.07 0.36 0.38
CA ASN A 71 6.88 -0.85 0.20
C ASN A 71 8.20 -0.54 -0.53
N VAL A 72 9.31 -0.94 0.07
CA VAL A 72 10.66 -0.63 -0.45
C VAL A 72 10.91 -1.30 -1.80
N SER A 73 10.45 -2.53 -1.99
CA SER A 73 10.60 -3.26 -3.25
C SER A 73 9.77 -2.62 -4.35
N PHE A 74 8.56 -2.14 -4.05
CA PHE A 74 7.73 -1.38 -4.99
C PHE A 74 8.41 -0.07 -5.42
N ARG A 75 8.83 0.76 -4.45
CA ARG A 75 9.51 2.03 -4.73
C ARG A 75 10.80 1.84 -5.53
N ARG A 76 11.56 0.78 -5.24
CA ARG A 76 12.75 0.41 -6.02
C ARG A 76 12.39 0.01 -7.45
N ALA A 77 11.35 -0.79 -7.64
CA ALA A 77 10.92 -1.28 -8.95
C ALA A 77 10.41 -0.18 -9.88
N ILE A 78 9.82 0.90 -9.34
CA ILE A 78 9.32 2.03 -10.14
C ILE A 78 10.38 3.10 -10.46
N ARG A 79 11.60 3.01 -9.91
CA ARG A 79 12.69 3.93 -10.26
C ARG A 79 12.96 3.91 -11.77
N GLY A 80 13.29 5.07 -12.32
CA GLY A 80 13.54 5.24 -13.75
C GLY A 80 12.32 5.18 -14.66
N MET A 81 11.12 4.86 -14.11
CA MET A 81 9.90 4.76 -14.92
C MET A 81 9.28 6.14 -15.20
N GLY A 82 9.52 7.14 -14.38
CA GLY A 82 8.79 8.40 -14.39
C GLY A 82 7.38 8.26 -13.80
N LEU A 83 7.18 7.33 -12.89
CA LEU A 83 5.93 7.11 -12.17
C LEU A 83 5.96 7.84 -10.83
N ALA A 84 5.02 8.77 -10.61
CA ALA A 84 4.76 9.38 -9.32
C ALA A 84 3.67 8.60 -8.55
N LEU A 85 3.69 8.67 -7.22
CA LEU A 85 2.68 8.06 -6.36
C LEU A 85 1.92 9.15 -5.62
N VAL A 86 0.60 9.03 -5.56
CA VAL A 86 -0.28 9.89 -4.77
C VAL A 86 -1.12 9.02 -3.85
N TRP A 87 -1.01 9.25 -2.56
CA TRP A 87 -1.82 8.59 -1.54
C TRP A 87 -2.77 9.60 -0.90
N VAL A 88 -4.08 9.30 -0.94
CA VAL A 88 -5.12 10.16 -0.39
C VAL A 88 -5.67 9.56 0.89
N THR A 89 -5.61 10.30 2.00
CA THR A 89 -6.12 9.86 3.30
C THR A 89 -6.80 11.01 4.07
N PRO A 90 -7.93 10.73 4.76
CA PRO A 90 -8.75 9.53 4.65
C PRO A 90 -9.29 9.33 3.23
N GLY A 91 -9.73 8.10 2.91
CA GLY A 91 -10.40 7.84 1.64
C GLY A 91 -11.70 8.63 1.52
N TRP A 92 -12.03 9.10 0.35
CA TRP A 92 -13.11 10.08 0.16
C TRP A 92 -14.30 9.59 -0.65
N ASP A 93 -14.08 8.70 -1.64
CA ASP A 93 -15.14 8.17 -2.48
C ASP A 93 -14.81 6.74 -2.90
N GLN A 94 -15.71 5.82 -2.59
CA GLN A 94 -15.48 4.40 -2.87
C GLN A 94 -15.86 4.01 -4.31
N VAL A 95 -16.66 4.83 -4.99
CA VAL A 95 -17.29 4.42 -6.25
C VAL A 95 -17.12 5.42 -7.40
N TRP A 96 -16.29 6.47 -7.26
CA TRP A 96 -16.16 7.52 -8.27
C TRP A 96 -17.50 8.19 -8.59
N ASN A 97 -18.10 8.89 -7.63
CA ASN A 97 -19.39 9.51 -7.82
C ASN A 97 -19.28 10.88 -8.54
N ALA A 98 -19.43 10.85 -9.87
CA ALA A 98 -19.34 12.05 -10.70
C ALA A 98 -20.36 13.13 -10.31
N ASP A 99 -21.54 12.74 -9.82
CA ASP A 99 -22.62 13.68 -9.46
C ASP A 99 -22.34 14.41 -8.12
N LYS A 100 -21.32 13.98 -7.38
CA LYS A 100 -20.90 14.59 -6.09
C LYS A 100 -19.66 15.48 -6.18
N GLY A 101 -19.21 15.82 -7.38
CA GLY A 101 -18.04 16.66 -7.57
C GLY A 101 -16.69 15.95 -7.37
N THR A 102 -16.69 14.62 -7.35
CA THR A 102 -15.46 13.83 -7.23
C THR A 102 -14.46 14.14 -8.36
N PRO A 103 -14.85 14.23 -9.65
CA PRO A 103 -13.91 14.51 -10.72
C PRO A 103 -13.23 15.87 -10.57
N GLU A 104 -13.99 16.92 -10.27
CA GLU A 104 -13.47 18.28 -10.11
C GLU A 104 -12.45 18.36 -8.98
N ALA A 105 -12.78 17.77 -7.83
CA ALA A 105 -11.88 17.70 -6.69
C ALA A 105 -10.61 16.88 -6.98
N TYR A 106 -10.75 15.81 -7.77
CA TYR A 106 -9.64 14.95 -8.16
C TYR A 106 -8.64 15.65 -9.08
N TRP A 107 -9.14 16.33 -10.12
CA TRP A 107 -8.26 17.08 -11.03
C TRP A 107 -7.62 18.27 -10.33
N ARG A 108 -8.36 18.97 -9.49
CA ARG A 108 -7.83 20.07 -8.68
C ARG A 108 -6.71 19.60 -7.75
N MET A 109 -6.85 18.44 -7.14
CA MET A 109 -5.80 17.82 -6.31
C MET A 109 -4.50 17.61 -7.09
N LEU A 110 -4.58 17.10 -8.33
CA LEU A 110 -3.40 16.90 -9.18
C LEU A 110 -2.77 18.22 -9.62
N GLU A 111 -3.58 19.25 -9.92
CA GLU A 111 -3.11 20.61 -10.21
C GLU A 111 -2.39 21.22 -9.01
N ASP A 112 -2.95 21.13 -7.81
CA ASP A 112 -2.35 21.65 -6.60
C ASP A 112 -1.02 20.92 -6.27
N LEU A 113 -0.96 19.60 -6.47
CA LEU A 113 0.28 18.83 -6.33
C LEU A 113 1.33 19.23 -7.38
N ALA A 114 0.92 19.51 -8.62
CA ALA A 114 1.80 20.02 -9.66
C ALA A 114 2.40 21.38 -9.27
N GLU A 115 1.57 22.28 -8.72
CA GLU A 115 1.99 23.60 -8.30
C GLU A 115 3.02 23.56 -7.16
N VAL A 116 2.76 22.76 -6.11
CA VAL A 116 3.64 22.72 -4.93
C VAL A 116 4.93 21.95 -5.19
N SER A 117 4.92 20.95 -6.08
CA SER A 117 6.10 20.14 -6.38
C SER A 117 6.99 20.71 -7.47
N GLY A 118 6.41 21.49 -8.40
CA GLY A 118 7.08 21.97 -9.61
C GLY A 118 7.06 20.97 -10.77
N TYR A 119 6.40 19.83 -10.61
CA TYR A 119 6.18 18.86 -11.66
C TYR A 119 4.84 19.10 -12.35
N ALA A 120 4.81 20.09 -13.24
CA ALA A 120 3.60 20.54 -13.94
C ALA A 120 2.87 19.40 -14.67
N GLU A 121 3.58 18.33 -15.03
CA GLU A 121 3.05 17.15 -15.70
C GLU A 121 1.95 16.45 -14.89
N LEU A 122 1.95 16.55 -13.57
CA LEU A 122 0.94 15.92 -12.72
C LEU A 122 -0.48 16.36 -13.06
N ALA A 123 -0.66 17.61 -13.48
CA ALA A 123 -1.98 18.16 -13.84
C ALA A 123 -2.63 17.42 -15.03
N TYR A 124 -1.83 16.86 -15.93
CA TYR A 124 -2.30 16.19 -17.15
C TYR A 124 -1.73 14.79 -17.39
N ALA A 125 -0.93 14.27 -16.48
CA ALA A 125 -0.39 12.93 -16.57
C ALA A 125 -1.49 11.85 -16.61
N PRO A 126 -1.30 10.77 -17.38
CA PRO A 126 -2.17 9.61 -17.30
C PRO A 126 -2.13 8.98 -15.91
N VAL A 127 -3.26 8.44 -15.49
CA VAL A 127 -3.49 7.94 -14.13
C VAL A 127 -3.55 6.42 -14.13
N VAL A 128 -2.94 5.80 -13.13
CA VAL A 128 -3.21 4.43 -12.71
C VAL A 128 -4.00 4.51 -11.40
N PRO A 129 -5.34 4.45 -11.44
CA PRO A 129 -6.13 4.39 -10.23
C PRO A 129 -5.90 3.05 -9.52
N PHE A 130 -5.69 3.11 -8.21
CA PHE A 130 -5.43 1.98 -7.33
C PHE A 130 -6.36 2.01 -6.13
N GLY A 131 -6.91 0.87 -5.77
CA GLY A 131 -7.75 0.74 -4.59
C GLY A 131 -7.76 -0.66 -4.03
N HIS A 132 -7.81 -0.75 -2.70
CA HIS A 132 -7.87 -1.97 -1.94
C HIS A 132 -9.27 -2.16 -1.34
N SER A 133 -9.80 -3.40 -1.44
CA SER A 133 -11.04 -3.80 -0.76
C SER A 133 -12.21 -2.87 -1.08
N ALA A 134 -12.76 -2.17 -0.10
CA ALA A 134 -13.86 -1.21 -0.29
C ALA A 134 -13.55 -0.08 -1.29
N MET A 135 -12.28 0.23 -1.53
CA MET A 135 -11.85 1.21 -2.50
C MET A 135 -11.51 0.61 -3.88
N ALA A 136 -11.57 -0.71 -4.04
CA ALA A 136 -11.19 -1.37 -5.29
C ALA A 136 -12.24 -1.27 -6.42
N THR A 137 -13.44 -0.81 -6.13
CA THR A 137 -14.46 -0.46 -7.13
C THR A 137 -14.15 0.87 -7.82
N PHE A 138 -13.61 1.84 -7.08
CA PHE A 138 -13.25 3.16 -7.60
C PHE A 138 -12.35 3.11 -8.86
N PRO A 139 -11.27 2.30 -8.94
CA PRO A 139 -10.40 2.25 -10.10
C PRO A 139 -11.12 1.87 -11.40
N TRP A 140 -12.05 0.94 -11.35
CA TRP A 140 -12.82 0.51 -12.51
C TRP A 140 -13.77 1.61 -13.01
N ASN A 141 -14.46 2.26 -12.08
CA ASN A 141 -15.38 3.35 -12.41
C ASN A 141 -14.61 4.57 -12.93
N PHE A 142 -13.46 4.92 -12.32
CA PHE A 142 -12.58 5.95 -12.86
C PHE A 142 -12.25 5.69 -14.32
N ALA A 143 -11.83 4.46 -14.66
CA ALA A 143 -11.49 4.09 -16.04
C ALA A 143 -12.68 4.20 -17.00
N ALA A 144 -13.88 3.84 -16.54
CA ALA A 144 -15.10 3.91 -17.36
C ALA A 144 -15.57 5.36 -17.61
N TRP A 145 -15.26 6.30 -16.71
CA TRP A 145 -15.61 7.73 -16.84
C TRP A 145 -14.53 8.55 -17.53
N HIS A 146 -13.25 8.16 -17.35
CA HIS A 146 -12.09 8.87 -17.88
C HIS A 146 -11.12 7.95 -18.65
N PRO A 147 -11.60 7.26 -19.70
CA PRO A 147 -10.77 6.34 -20.46
C PRO A 147 -9.56 7.04 -21.10
N GLU A 148 -9.68 8.33 -21.45
CA GLU A 148 -8.62 9.15 -22.04
C GLU A 148 -7.51 9.51 -21.04
N ARG A 149 -7.79 9.43 -19.74
CA ARG A 149 -6.83 9.72 -18.66
C ARG A 149 -6.33 8.45 -17.97
N THR A 150 -6.91 7.30 -18.24
CA THR A 150 -6.57 6.05 -17.56
C THR A 150 -5.49 5.29 -18.30
N LEU A 151 -4.32 5.15 -17.68
CA LEU A 151 -3.21 4.36 -18.21
C LEU A 151 -3.46 2.85 -18.03
N ALA A 152 -3.83 2.45 -16.85
CA ALA A 152 -4.19 1.09 -16.45
C ALA A 152 -5.03 1.15 -15.17
N VAL A 153 -5.64 0.02 -14.79
CA VAL A 153 -6.38 -0.14 -13.53
C VAL A 153 -5.67 -1.16 -12.65
N VAL A 154 -5.59 -0.89 -11.33
CA VAL A 154 -5.17 -1.89 -10.34
C VAL A 154 -6.23 -1.99 -9.26
N SER A 155 -6.91 -3.14 -9.21
CA SER A 155 -7.89 -3.52 -8.18
C SER A 155 -7.27 -4.57 -7.28
N TYR A 156 -7.10 -4.24 -6.00
CA TYR A 156 -6.39 -5.07 -5.04
C TYR A 156 -7.36 -5.61 -3.99
N HIS A 157 -7.51 -6.92 -3.94
CA HIS A 157 -8.42 -7.63 -3.04
C HIS A 157 -9.86 -7.08 -3.09
N GLY A 158 -10.35 -6.84 -4.32
CA GLY A 158 -11.62 -6.18 -4.58
C GLY A 158 -12.46 -6.83 -5.67
N ASP A 159 -13.60 -6.23 -5.94
CA ASP A 159 -14.56 -6.77 -6.90
C ASP A 159 -14.14 -6.54 -8.36
N ALA A 160 -14.70 -7.36 -9.26
CA ALA A 160 -14.54 -7.22 -10.69
C ALA A 160 -15.21 -5.94 -11.22
N PRO A 161 -14.89 -5.49 -12.46
CA PRO A 161 -15.57 -4.36 -13.07
C PRO A 161 -17.09 -4.50 -13.03
N ARG A 162 -17.80 -3.41 -12.73
CA ARG A 162 -19.28 -3.33 -12.65
C ARG A 162 -19.92 -4.18 -11.55
N THR A 163 -19.14 -4.67 -10.60
CA THR A 163 -19.68 -5.48 -9.49
C THR A 163 -19.41 -4.86 -8.13
N ASN A 164 -20.19 -5.24 -7.16
CA ASN A 164 -19.98 -5.00 -5.73
C ASN A 164 -20.64 -6.17 -4.98
N LEU A 165 -20.09 -7.35 -5.21
CA LEU A 165 -20.67 -8.62 -4.75
C LEU A 165 -20.47 -8.86 -3.27
N THR A 166 -19.40 -8.29 -2.71
CA THR A 166 -19.03 -8.53 -1.33
C THR A 166 -19.78 -7.66 -0.33
N GLY A 167 -20.57 -6.68 -0.82
CA GLY A 167 -21.38 -5.80 0.00
C GLY A 167 -20.59 -4.86 0.92
N TYR A 168 -19.28 -4.77 0.72
CA TYR A 168 -18.45 -3.79 1.41
C TYR A 168 -18.51 -2.45 0.70
N GLY A 169 -18.85 -1.41 1.46
CA GLY A 169 -18.96 -0.08 0.92
C GLY A 169 -20.37 0.23 0.41
N ARG A 170 -20.44 1.09 -0.59
CA ARG A 170 -21.70 1.55 -1.21
C ARG A 170 -22.03 0.72 -2.42
N ASP A 171 -23.31 0.73 -2.82
CA ASP A 171 -23.72 0.16 -4.09
C ASP A 171 -22.89 0.76 -5.22
N ASN A 172 -22.54 -0.09 -6.20
CA ASN A 172 -21.79 0.37 -7.36
C ASN A 172 -22.67 1.24 -8.25
N ILE A 173 -22.03 2.18 -8.95
CA ILE A 173 -22.71 3.06 -9.90
C ILE A 173 -22.95 2.33 -11.23
N GLU A 174 -24.05 2.68 -11.89
CA GLU A 174 -24.40 2.12 -13.19
C GLU A 174 -23.60 2.78 -14.32
N TRP A 175 -22.89 1.96 -15.10
CA TRP A 175 -22.10 2.46 -16.25
C TRP A 175 -22.97 2.87 -17.45
N GLY A 176 -24.24 2.47 -17.47
CA GLY A 176 -25.09 2.62 -18.65
C GLY A 176 -24.65 1.71 -19.80
N ARG A 177 -25.04 2.06 -21.03
CA ARG A 177 -24.80 1.24 -22.22
C ARG A 177 -23.55 1.58 -22.99
N THR A 178 -22.97 2.75 -22.79
CA THR A 178 -21.87 3.29 -23.63
C THR A 178 -20.51 3.24 -22.95
N ARG A 179 -20.47 3.19 -21.62
CA ARG A 179 -19.21 3.14 -20.90
C ARG A 179 -18.64 1.73 -20.86
N ASN A 180 -17.37 1.62 -21.16
CA ASN A 180 -16.59 0.40 -21.09
C ASN A 180 -15.13 0.75 -20.74
N ILE A 181 -14.29 -0.27 -20.63
CA ILE A 181 -12.85 -0.15 -20.41
C ILE A 181 -12.04 -0.74 -21.56
N ASP A 182 -12.60 -0.78 -22.77
CA ASP A 182 -11.97 -1.33 -23.95
C ASP A 182 -10.66 -0.63 -24.28
N GLY A 183 -9.60 -1.42 -24.42
CA GLY A 183 -8.25 -0.90 -24.68
C GLY A 183 -7.51 -0.40 -23.42
N ILE A 184 -8.11 -0.52 -22.24
CA ILE A 184 -7.47 -0.19 -20.95
C ILE A 184 -7.12 -1.48 -20.22
N PRO A 185 -5.82 -1.77 -19.95
CA PRO A 185 -5.44 -2.95 -19.21
C PRO A 185 -5.80 -2.80 -17.73
N GLY A 186 -6.35 -3.87 -17.16
CA GLY A 186 -6.66 -3.95 -15.74
C GLY A 186 -5.97 -5.12 -15.06
N LEU A 187 -5.52 -4.94 -13.84
CA LEU A 187 -5.00 -5.99 -12.97
C LEU A 187 -5.91 -6.16 -11.77
N MET A 188 -6.38 -7.38 -11.55
CA MET A 188 -6.96 -7.82 -10.29
C MET A 188 -5.94 -8.66 -9.53
N VAL A 189 -5.77 -8.40 -8.26
CA VAL A 189 -4.98 -9.23 -7.34
C VAL A 189 -5.88 -9.68 -6.20
N GLU A 190 -5.92 -10.98 -5.93
CA GLU A 190 -6.73 -11.55 -4.85
C GLU A 190 -5.90 -12.51 -4.01
N GLY A 191 -6.06 -12.50 -2.68
CA GLY A 191 -5.48 -13.51 -1.81
C GLY A 191 -6.23 -14.84 -1.90
N GLU A 192 -5.51 -15.97 -1.83
CA GLU A 192 -6.14 -17.29 -1.90
C GLU A 192 -7.10 -17.55 -0.72
N TYR A 193 -6.83 -17.00 0.46
CA TYR A 193 -7.61 -17.24 1.68
C TYR A 193 -8.75 -16.25 1.91
N GLU A 194 -9.09 -15.48 0.90
CA GLU A 194 -10.28 -14.63 0.89
C GLU A 194 -11.32 -15.14 -0.13
N TRP A 195 -12.33 -14.32 -0.43
CA TRP A 195 -13.43 -14.69 -1.37
C TRP A 195 -12.99 -14.59 -2.85
N TRP A 196 -11.82 -15.06 -3.21
CA TRP A 196 -11.25 -14.85 -4.54
C TRP A 196 -12.12 -15.43 -5.66
N GLU A 197 -12.75 -16.60 -5.49
CA GLU A 197 -13.62 -17.18 -6.53
C GLU A 197 -14.87 -16.37 -6.80
N ALA A 198 -15.48 -15.78 -5.79
CA ALA A 198 -16.64 -14.90 -5.93
C ALA A 198 -16.31 -13.63 -6.72
N ARG A 199 -15.04 -13.21 -6.74
CA ARG A 199 -14.55 -12.04 -7.48
C ARG A 199 -14.00 -12.42 -8.85
N VAL A 200 -13.37 -13.57 -8.98
CA VAL A 200 -12.77 -14.07 -10.21
C VAL A 200 -13.83 -14.43 -11.26
N ASN A 201 -14.88 -15.15 -10.87
CA ASN A 201 -15.93 -15.57 -11.81
C ASN A 201 -16.62 -14.37 -12.50
N PRO A 202 -16.99 -13.28 -11.80
CA PRO A 202 -17.50 -12.08 -12.47
C PRO A 202 -16.49 -11.42 -13.41
N ALA A 203 -15.19 -11.45 -13.12
CA ALA A 203 -14.16 -10.92 -14.01
C ALA A 203 -14.06 -11.74 -15.31
N LEU A 204 -14.14 -13.06 -15.22
CA LEU A 204 -14.21 -13.94 -16.39
C LEU A 204 -15.48 -13.67 -17.20
N ALA A 205 -16.64 -13.55 -16.53
CA ALA A 205 -17.90 -13.20 -17.18
C ALA A 205 -17.83 -11.82 -17.87
N PHE A 206 -17.20 -10.83 -17.23
CA PHE A 206 -16.98 -9.51 -17.82
C PHE A 206 -16.16 -9.61 -19.12
N ARG A 207 -15.06 -10.37 -19.13
CA ARG A 207 -14.25 -10.59 -20.34
C ARG A 207 -15.02 -11.28 -21.47
N MET A 208 -15.97 -12.16 -21.14
CA MET A 208 -16.83 -12.81 -22.15
C MET A 208 -17.83 -11.84 -22.76
N ILE A 209 -18.39 -10.94 -21.96
CA ILE A 209 -19.39 -9.94 -22.40
C ILE A 209 -18.69 -8.80 -23.17
N TYR A 210 -17.54 -8.36 -22.68
CA TYR A 210 -16.74 -7.28 -23.24
C TYR A 210 -15.45 -7.86 -23.82
N SER A 211 -15.52 -8.39 -25.03
CA SER A 211 -14.43 -9.14 -25.69
C SER A 211 -13.14 -8.34 -25.88
N GLU A 212 -13.25 -6.99 -25.93
CA GLU A 212 -12.11 -6.08 -26.05
C GLU A 212 -11.43 -5.77 -24.70
N SER A 213 -11.90 -6.35 -23.59
CA SER A 213 -11.32 -6.10 -22.27
C SER A 213 -10.03 -6.90 -22.06
N CYS A 214 -8.98 -6.22 -21.55
CA CYS A 214 -7.67 -6.76 -21.27
C CYS A 214 -7.45 -6.85 -19.75
N ILE A 215 -8.03 -7.86 -19.09
CA ILE A 215 -7.93 -8.04 -17.62
C ILE A 215 -6.93 -9.14 -17.31
N SER A 216 -5.88 -8.78 -16.56
CA SER A 216 -4.92 -9.67 -15.91
C SER A 216 -5.42 -10.03 -14.50
N PHE A 217 -5.04 -11.19 -14.04
CA PHE A 217 -5.38 -11.67 -12.71
C PHE A 217 -4.18 -12.33 -12.04
N LEU A 218 -3.99 -12.02 -10.77
CA LEU A 218 -3.05 -12.73 -9.90
C LEU A 218 -3.80 -13.22 -8.66
N CYS A 219 -3.89 -14.54 -8.48
CA CYS A 219 -4.14 -15.09 -7.16
C CYS A 219 -2.82 -15.12 -6.39
N ASP A 220 -2.74 -14.37 -5.31
CA ASP A 220 -1.57 -14.44 -4.42
C ASP A 220 -1.75 -15.63 -3.48
N ALA A 221 -1.20 -16.77 -3.92
CA ALA A 221 -1.41 -18.04 -3.26
C ALA A 221 -0.80 -18.03 -1.85
N GLY A 222 -1.54 -18.55 -0.87
CA GLY A 222 -1.12 -18.55 0.53
C GLY A 222 -1.31 -17.21 1.26
N ARG A 223 -1.87 -16.19 0.60
CA ARG A 223 -2.08 -14.85 1.16
C ARG A 223 -3.54 -14.56 1.47
N GLY A 224 -3.79 -13.57 2.30
CA GLY A 224 -5.11 -13.14 2.77
C GLY A 224 -5.58 -11.85 2.14
N HIS A 225 -6.42 -11.11 2.88
CA HIS A 225 -7.07 -9.90 2.37
C HIS A 225 -6.27 -8.62 2.64
N PHE A 226 -5.43 -8.60 3.66
CA PHE A 226 -4.82 -7.38 4.18
C PHE A 226 -3.30 -7.37 4.15
N ASP A 227 -2.67 -8.13 3.29
CA ASP A 227 -1.22 -8.13 3.19
C ASP A 227 -0.71 -7.75 1.80
N VAL A 228 0.51 -7.22 1.75
CA VAL A 228 1.23 -6.88 0.53
C VAL A 228 2.64 -7.43 0.65
N SER A 229 2.93 -8.56 -0.02
CA SER A 229 4.28 -9.09 -0.06
C SER A 229 5.16 -8.32 -1.05
N ASP A 230 6.49 -8.34 -0.85
CA ASP A 230 7.46 -7.77 -1.80
C ASP A 230 7.26 -8.34 -3.20
N ARG A 231 7.01 -9.64 -3.31
CA ARG A 231 6.76 -10.33 -4.59
C ARG A 231 5.52 -9.77 -5.31
N THR A 232 4.47 -9.47 -4.56
CA THR A 232 3.23 -8.90 -5.14
C THR A 232 3.42 -7.45 -5.48
N ALA A 233 4.14 -6.69 -4.67
CA ALA A 233 4.52 -5.32 -4.96
C ALA A 233 5.34 -5.22 -6.27
N GLU A 234 6.34 -6.08 -6.46
CA GLU A 234 7.14 -6.16 -7.69
C GLU A 234 6.30 -6.57 -8.91
N TYR A 235 5.34 -7.48 -8.73
CA TYR A 235 4.42 -7.89 -9.81
C TYR A 235 3.52 -6.73 -10.25
N ILE A 236 2.98 -5.96 -9.31
CA ILE A 236 2.18 -4.77 -9.62
C ILE A 236 3.05 -3.73 -10.35
N ALA A 237 4.29 -3.51 -9.90
CA ALA A 237 5.23 -2.60 -10.57
C ALA A 237 5.54 -3.06 -12.01
N LEU A 238 5.72 -4.36 -12.24
CA LEU A 238 5.90 -4.93 -13.59
C LEU A 238 4.66 -4.68 -14.46
N PHE A 239 3.45 -4.91 -13.94
CA PHE A 239 2.21 -4.63 -14.67
C PHE A 239 2.12 -3.16 -15.09
N VAL A 240 2.37 -2.22 -14.16
CA VAL A 240 2.36 -0.78 -14.45
C VAL A 240 3.43 -0.41 -15.49
N LYS A 241 4.63 -0.98 -15.38
CA LYS A 241 5.71 -0.80 -16.37
C LYS A 241 5.27 -1.25 -17.77
N LYS A 242 4.65 -2.42 -17.90
CA LYS A 242 4.12 -2.95 -19.17
C LYS A 242 3.02 -2.03 -19.72
N ALA A 243 2.13 -1.55 -18.88
CA ALA A 243 1.09 -0.59 -19.28
C ALA A 243 1.70 0.72 -19.81
N MET A 244 2.71 1.27 -19.13
CA MET A 244 3.43 2.45 -19.59
C MET A 244 4.09 2.21 -20.97
N GLN A 245 4.76 1.08 -21.15
CA GLN A 245 5.42 0.72 -22.41
C GLN A 245 4.42 0.53 -23.57
N ALA A 246 3.26 -0.08 -23.29
CA ALA A 246 2.25 -0.35 -24.30
C ALA A 246 1.42 0.86 -24.70
N ARG A 247 1.18 1.79 -23.77
CA ARG A 247 0.17 2.84 -23.98
C ARG A 247 0.70 4.26 -24.10
N LEU A 248 1.83 4.57 -23.49
CA LEU A 248 2.39 5.91 -23.62
C LEU A 248 2.91 6.16 -25.05
N PRO A 249 2.72 7.36 -25.61
CA PRO A 249 3.36 7.73 -26.88
C PRO A 249 4.87 7.86 -26.68
N GLU A 250 5.64 7.60 -27.75
CA GLU A 250 7.11 7.75 -27.73
C GLU A 250 7.51 9.22 -27.52
N ASP A 251 6.82 10.13 -28.20
CA ASP A 251 7.01 11.57 -28.12
C ASP A 251 5.86 12.19 -27.31
N ALA A 252 5.93 12.08 -25.99
CA ALA A 252 4.96 12.73 -25.14
C ALA A 252 5.14 14.26 -25.17
N SER A 253 4.16 14.99 -25.69
CA SER A 253 4.17 16.45 -25.70
C SER A 253 3.96 17.01 -24.28
N GLU A 254 4.57 18.16 -24.01
CA GLU A 254 4.41 18.86 -22.72
C GLU A 254 3.12 19.70 -22.69
N GLY A 255 2.51 19.81 -21.52
CA GLY A 255 1.45 20.77 -21.24
C GLY A 255 0.03 20.34 -21.57
N HIS A 256 -0.20 19.08 -21.96
CA HIS A 256 -1.55 18.58 -22.23
C HIS A 256 -1.70 17.07 -22.03
N VAL A 257 -2.95 16.63 -21.94
CA VAL A 257 -3.30 15.20 -21.83
C VAL A 257 -2.75 14.44 -23.04
N GLN A 258 -2.05 13.32 -22.76
CA GLN A 258 -1.46 12.49 -23.79
C GLN A 258 -2.52 11.57 -24.40
N GLU A 259 -2.44 11.35 -25.72
CA GLU A 259 -3.24 10.32 -26.39
C GLU A 259 -2.66 8.93 -26.07
N LEU A 260 -3.41 8.14 -25.34
CA LEU A 260 -3.00 6.80 -24.91
C LEU A 260 -3.34 5.77 -26.00
N LYS A 261 -2.34 4.96 -26.38
CA LYS A 261 -2.55 3.82 -27.27
C LYS A 261 -3.49 2.81 -26.63
N LYS A 262 -4.43 2.23 -27.38
CA LYS A 262 -5.28 1.13 -26.91
C LYS A 262 -4.50 -0.19 -26.99
N VAL A 263 -4.60 -1.01 -25.94
CA VAL A 263 -4.17 -2.42 -26.01
C VAL A 263 -5.31 -3.26 -26.57
N ARG A 264 -4.99 -4.35 -27.24
CA ARG A 264 -5.98 -5.27 -27.80
C ARG A 264 -5.74 -6.67 -27.27
N PRO A 265 -6.79 -7.46 -27.04
CA PRO A 265 -6.66 -8.84 -26.55
C PRO A 265 -5.74 -9.69 -27.40
N GLU A 266 -5.84 -9.58 -28.73
CA GLU A 266 -5.05 -10.36 -29.69
C GLU A 266 -3.54 -10.05 -29.68
N ASP A 267 -3.13 -8.90 -29.17
CA ASP A 267 -1.72 -8.51 -29.05
C ASP A 267 -1.06 -9.10 -27.78
N GLY A 268 -1.85 -9.68 -26.88
CA GLY A 268 -1.37 -10.23 -25.61
C GLY A 268 -1.32 -11.75 -25.56
N TRP A 269 -1.21 -12.24 -24.34
CA TRP A 269 -1.12 -13.63 -23.98
C TRP A 269 -2.27 -14.04 -23.08
N LEU A 270 -2.64 -15.33 -23.10
CA LEU A 270 -3.54 -15.93 -22.15
C LEU A 270 -2.80 -16.93 -21.26
N ALA A 271 -3.14 -16.93 -19.98
CA ALA A 271 -2.74 -17.96 -19.03
C ALA A 271 -3.95 -18.39 -18.19
N GLU A 272 -3.96 -19.67 -17.80
CA GLU A 272 -5.00 -20.26 -16.98
C GLU A 272 -5.06 -19.57 -15.60
N ARG A 273 -6.27 -19.40 -15.08
CA ARG A 273 -6.44 -18.90 -13.70
C ARG A 273 -5.87 -19.86 -12.65
N TRP A 274 -5.74 -19.37 -11.42
CA TRP A 274 -5.35 -20.19 -10.29
C TRP A 274 -6.33 -21.35 -10.05
N HIS A 275 -5.77 -22.55 -9.89
CA HIS A 275 -6.44 -23.76 -9.42
C HIS A 275 -5.57 -24.45 -8.36
N PRO A 276 -5.94 -24.41 -7.06
CA PRO A 276 -5.06 -24.87 -5.97
C PRO A 276 -4.78 -26.37 -6.00
N VAL A 277 -5.71 -27.18 -6.51
CA VAL A 277 -5.65 -28.65 -6.44
C VAL A 277 -5.55 -29.31 -7.82
N GLN A 278 -5.95 -28.61 -8.87
CA GLN A 278 -5.97 -29.18 -10.23
C GLN A 278 -4.61 -29.05 -10.91
N PRO A 279 -4.21 -30.05 -11.71
CA PRO A 279 -3.00 -29.89 -12.51
C PRO A 279 -3.21 -28.79 -13.55
N HIS A 280 -2.11 -28.13 -13.89
CA HIS A 280 -2.08 -27.17 -14.98
C HIS A 280 -2.58 -27.80 -16.29
N ARG A 281 -3.58 -27.22 -16.94
CA ARG A 281 -4.26 -27.80 -18.10
C ARG A 281 -3.66 -27.32 -19.43
N ALA A 282 -3.32 -26.05 -19.50
CA ALA A 282 -2.76 -25.43 -20.68
C ALA A 282 -1.69 -24.40 -20.33
N LYS A 283 -0.58 -24.43 -21.05
CA LYS A 283 0.49 -23.43 -20.89
C LYS A 283 0.08 -22.07 -21.43
N ALA A 284 0.61 -21.02 -20.85
CA ALA A 284 0.48 -19.67 -21.36
C ALA A 284 0.93 -19.60 -22.83
N ALA A 285 0.18 -18.87 -23.63
CA ALA A 285 0.44 -18.73 -25.05
C ALA A 285 -0.10 -17.39 -25.57
N PRO A 286 0.42 -16.89 -26.72
CA PRO A 286 -0.20 -15.78 -27.42
C PRO A 286 -1.70 -16.01 -27.61
N PHE A 287 -2.50 -14.96 -27.47
CA PHE A 287 -3.97 -15.02 -27.49
C PHE A 287 -4.53 -15.95 -28.58
N ALA A 288 -4.12 -15.76 -29.83
CA ALA A 288 -4.59 -16.56 -30.97
C ALA A 288 -4.07 -18.02 -30.99
N LYS A 289 -3.10 -18.38 -30.13
CA LYS A 289 -2.48 -19.71 -30.08
C LYS A 289 -2.77 -20.46 -28.78
N TYR A 290 -3.52 -19.85 -27.88
CA TYR A 290 -3.86 -20.48 -26.60
C TYR A 290 -4.77 -21.69 -26.83
N LYS A 291 -4.40 -22.82 -26.22
CA LYS A 291 -5.10 -24.11 -26.39
C LYS A 291 -5.96 -24.51 -25.21
N GLY A 292 -5.94 -23.71 -24.14
CA GLY A 292 -6.79 -23.91 -22.97
C GLY A 292 -8.19 -23.32 -23.17
N ASP A 293 -8.98 -23.37 -22.10
CA ASP A 293 -10.29 -22.72 -22.08
C ASP A 293 -10.10 -21.20 -21.92
N VAL A 294 -10.49 -20.44 -22.94
CA VAL A 294 -10.40 -18.97 -22.92
C VAL A 294 -11.35 -18.33 -21.89
N HIS A 295 -12.38 -19.08 -21.46
CA HIS A 295 -13.32 -18.65 -20.41
C HIS A 295 -12.82 -18.91 -19.00
N ASP A 296 -11.71 -19.66 -18.86
CA ASP A 296 -11.02 -19.96 -17.60
C ASP A 296 -9.59 -19.41 -17.59
N ALA A 297 -9.32 -18.38 -18.40
CA ALA A 297 -8.02 -17.77 -18.56
C ALA A 297 -8.10 -16.24 -18.48
N PHE A 298 -7.00 -15.63 -18.08
CA PHE A 298 -6.84 -14.18 -18.03
C PHE A 298 -5.84 -13.70 -19.08
N TRP A 299 -5.91 -12.42 -19.39
CA TRP A 299 -5.06 -11.75 -20.36
C TRP A 299 -3.81 -11.16 -19.71
N TYR A 300 -2.69 -11.17 -20.41
CA TYR A 300 -1.42 -10.58 -19.97
C TYR A 300 -0.75 -9.88 -21.17
N PHE A 301 0.03 -8.84 -20.89
CA PHE A 301 0.69 -8.05 -21.93
C PHE A 301 1.57 -8.86 -22.87
N ASP A 302 2.32 -9.80 -22.30
CA ASP A 302 3.34 -10.55 -23.04
C ASP A 302 3.67 -11.88 -22.34
N ARG A 303 4.63 -12.57 -22.96
CA ARG A 303 5.16 -13.84 -22.48
C ARG A 303 5.71 -13.75 -21.07
N GLU A 304 6.51 -12.70 -20.78
CA GLU A 304 7.17 -12.53 -19.48
C GLU A 304 6.16 -12.53 -18.34
N MET A 305 5.11 -11.73 -18.48
CA MET A 305 4.10 -11.59 -17.43
C MET A 305 3.22 -12.84 -17.30
N ALA A 306 2.84 -13.45 -18.41
CA ALA A 306 2.05 -14.67 -18.41
C ALA A 306 2.79 -15.85 -17.78
N GLU A 307 4.06 -16.07 -18.18
CA GLU A 307 4.91 -17.14 -17.64
C GLU A 307 5.29 -16.89 -16.16
N LEU A 308 5.50 -15.61 -15.75
CA LEU A 308 5.73 -15.27 -14.35
C LEU A 308 4.52 -15.64 -13.47
N THR A 309 3.30 -15.39 -13.95
CA THR A 309 2.06 -15.78 -13.26
C THR A 309 1.97 -17.30 -13.10
N GLU A 310 2.23 -18.05 -14.18
CA GLU A 310 2.25 -19.53 -14.12
C GLU A 310 3.32 -20.06 -13.16
N ALA A 311 4.50 -19.46 -13.16
CA ALA A 311 5.59 -19.85 -12.27
C ALA A 311 5.21 -19.65 -10.79
N ARG A 312 4.61 -18.49 -10.46
CA ARG A 312 4.10 -18.23 -9.10
C ARG A 312 3.05 -19.27 -8.68
N TYR A 313 2.16 -19.65 -9.58
CA TYR A 313 1.17 -20.69 -9.30
C TYR A 313 1.79 -22.08 -9.14
N ALA A 314 2.79 -22.40 -9.94
CA ALA A 314 3.49 -23.68 -9.88
C ALA A 314 4.27 -23.84 -8.57
N GLU A 315 4.82 -22.76 -8.02
CA GLU A 315 5.54 -22.79 -6.74
C GLU A 315 4.64 -23.17 -5.57
N GLU A 316 3.37 -22.80 -5.58
CA GLU A 316 2.46 -23.01 -4.44
C GLU A 316 1.49 -24.19 -4.64
N ARG A 317 1.30 -24.64 -5.89
CA ARG A 317 0.34 -25.70 -6.19
C ARG A 317 0.76 -27.05 -5.60
N GLY A 318 -0.16 -27.69 -4.85
CA GLY A 318 0.04 -29.02 -4.27
C GLY A 318 0.89 -29.06 -3.02
N LYS A 319 1.38 -27.92 -2.51
CA LYS A 319 2.06 -27.85 -1.22
C LYS A 319 1.09 -28.10 -0.05
N GLU A 320 1.62 -28.58 1.05
CA GLU A 320 0.88 -28.83 2.29
C GLU A 320 0.45 -27.53 2.95
N LEU A 321 -0.79 -27.48 3.46
CA LEU A 321 -1.33 -26.33 4.15
C LEU A 321 -0.83 -26.28 5.60
N LEU A 322 -0.42 -25.09 6.02
CA LEU A 322 -0.14 -24.76 7.41
C LEU A 322 -1.14 -23.73 7.91
N TYR A 323 -1.20 -23.56 9.23
CA TYR A 323 -2.05 -22.55 9.87
C TYR A 323 -1.21 -21.76 10.87
N LEU A 324 -1.50 -20.47 10.98
CA LEU A 324 -0.87 -19.59 11.94
C LEU A 324 -1.85 -19.14 13.03
N GLY A 325 -1.32 -18.86 14.17
CA GLY A 325 -1.94 -18.17 15.28
C GLY A 325 -0.95 -17.25 15.95
N VAL A 326 -1.40 -16.53 16.96
CA VAL A 326 -0.55 -15.60 17.71
C VAL A 326 -0.73 -15.84 19.20
N GLU A 327 0.36 -15.93 19.92
CA GLU A 327 0.39 -15.96 21.39
C GLU A 327 0.58 -14.56 21.96
N GLN A 328 -0.15 -14.28 23.03
CA GLN A 328 0.03 -13.11 23.87
C GLN A 328 0.08 -13.54 25.33
N GLN A 329 1.12 -13.16 26.06
CA GLN A 329 1.35 -13.58 27.45
C GLN A 329 1.27 -15.11 27.65
N GLY A 330 1.85 -15.89 26.69
CA GLY A 330 1.90 -17.35 26.74
C GLY A 330 0.57 -18.05 26.45
N ARG A 331 -0.48 -17.33 26.02
CA ARG A 331 -1.77 -17.89 25.64
C ARG A 331 -2.08 -17.59 24.18
N LEU A 332 -2.63 -18.56 23.48
CA LEU A 332 -3.08 -18.36 22.11
C LEU A 332 -4.24 -17.36 22.07
N VAL A 333 -4.16 -16.37 21.19
CA VAL A 333 -5.23 -15.40 20.94
C VAL A 333 -6.41 -16.12 20.28
N GLY A 334 -7.62 -15.82 20.73
CA GLY A 334 -8.83 -16.43 20.19
C GLY A 334 -9.02 -16.11 18.71
N TYR A 335 -9.51 -17.09 17.98
CA TYR A 335 -9.88 -16.96 16.56
C TYR A 335 -11.40 -16.89 16.45
N ASP A 336 -11.91 -15.80 15.85
CA ASP A 336 -13.32 -15.57 15.61
C ASP A 336 -13.60 -15.63 14.10
N ALA A 337 -14.19 -16.74 13.65
CA ALA A 337 -14.46 -17.00 12.24
C ALA A 337 -15.46 -16.01 11.61
N GLU A 338 -16.32 -15.41 12.43
CA GLU A 338 -17.35 -14.48 11.98
C GLU A 338 -16.82 -13.06 11.71
N ARG A 339 -15.63 -12.76 12.23
CA ARG A 339 -14.99 -11.47 11.99
C ARG A 339 -14.21 -11.47 10.70
N HIS A 340 -14.13 -10.29 10.08
CA HIS A 340 -13.32 -10.08 8.89
C HIS A 340 -11.83 -10.28 9.20
N VAL A 341 -11.30 -9.60 10.23
CA VAL A 341 -10.00 -9.92 10.83
C VAL A 341 -10.23 -10.83 12.02
N LYS A 342 -9.81 -12.08 11.90
CA LYS A 342 -10.23 -13.18 12.77
C LYS A 342 -9.48 -13.28 14.09
N ALA A 343 -8.30 -12.66 14.21
CA ALA A 343 -7.52 -12.62 15.44
C ALA A 343 -7.37 -11.19 15.96
N ASN A 344 -7.79 -10.97 17.22
CA ASN A 344 -7.84 -9.64 17.81
C ASN A 344 -7.14 -9.62 19.18
N PRO A 345 -5.78 -9.56 19.21
CA PRO A 345 -5.02 -9.40 20.43
C PRO A 345 -5.43 -8.13 21.19
N ARG A 346 -5.24 -8.12 22.49
CA ARG A 346 -5.43 -6.90 23.29
C ARG A 346 -4.17 -6.06 23.25
N PHE A 347 -4.31 -4.74 23.37
CA PHE A 347 -3.17 -3.89 23.66
C PHE A 347 -2.80 -4.04 25.14
N ILE A 348 -1.67 -4.68 25.40
CA ILE A 348 -1.12 -4.90 26.75
C ILE A 348 0.29 -4.32 26.74
N PRO A 349 0.45 -3.01 27.08
CA PRO A 349 1.74 -2.35 27.01
C PRO A 349 2.66 -2.74 28.17
N GLU A 350 3.97 -2.63 27.94
CA GLU A 350 5.00 -2.66 28.96
C GLU A 350 5.01 -1.35 29.78
N ALA A 351 5.96 -1.20 30.68
CA ALA A 351 6.06 -0.05 31.59
C ALA A 351 6.20 1.31 30.90
N ASP A 352 6.67 1.36 29.65
CA ASP A 352 6.77 2.57 28.84
C ASP A 352 5.43 3.04 28.24
N GLY A 353 4.37 2.23 28.39
CA GLY A 353 3.04 2.50 27.86
C GLY A 353 2.93 2.33 26.34
N LEU A 354 3.98 1.97 25.63
CA LEU A 354 4.07 1.95 24.17
C LEU A 354 4.44 0.58 23.61
N THR A 355 5.37 -0.13 24.26
CA THR A 355 5.89 -1.43 23.81
C THR A 355 4.94 -2.56 24.20
N PHE A 356 4.70 -3.51 23.31
CA PHE A 356 3.90 -4.70 23.56
C PHE A 356 4.47 -5.91 22.83
N ARG A 357 4.02 -7.12 23.21
CA ARG A 357 4.57 -8.36 22.68
C ARG A 357 3.50 -9.26 22.09
N LEU A 358 3.82 -9.82 20.93
CA LEU A 358 3.09 -10.88 20.25
C LEU A 358 4.08 -11.93 19.77
N ARG A 359 3.70 -13.19 19.75
CA ARG A 359 4.52 -14.27 19.23
C ARG A 359 3.74 -15.07 18.19
N PRO A 360 4.14 -15.08 16.91
CA PRO A 360 3.50 -15.93 15.93
C PRO A 360 3.87 -17.39 16.17
N VAL A 361 2.92 -18.29 15.95
CA VAL A 361 3.08 -19.72 16.17
C VAL A 361 2.31 -20.51 15.12
N PHE A 362 2.76 -21.72 14.82
CA PHE A 362 1.96 -22.64 14.03
C PHE A 362 0.81 -23.23 14.85
N THR A 363 -0.32 -23.44 14.19
CA THR A 363 -1.50 -24.09 14.74
C THR A 363 -1.99 -25.21 13.81
N ASP A 364 -2.83 -26.10 14.33
CA ASP A 364 -3.60 -27.03 13.51
C ASP A 364 -4.89 -26.38 12.97
N SER A 365 -5.65 -27.10 12.18
CA SER A 365 -6.94 -26.66 11.64
C SER A 365 -7.99 -26.35 12.72
N LEU A 366 -7.82 -26.89 13.93
CA LEU A 366 -8.64 -26.63 15.11
C LEU A 366 -8.09 -25.47 15.96
N ARG A 367 -7.12 -24.73 15.44
CA ARG A 367 -6.49 -23.59 16.11
C ARG A 367 -5.80 -23.93 17.44
N ARG A 368 -5.24 -25.13 17.55
CA ARG A 368 -4.39 -25.53 18.69
C ARG A 368 -2.93 -25.40 18.27
N LYS A 369 -2.10 -24.91 19.18
CA LYS A 369 -0.66 -24.76 18.92
C LYS A 369 -0.01 -26.12 18.61
N VAL A 370 0.79 -26.15 17.56
CA VAL A 370 1.54 -27.33 17.12
C VAL A 370 2.99 -26.95 16.81
N VAL A 371 3.84 -27.97 16.79
CA VAL A 371 5.23 -27.85 16.34
C VAL A 371 5.39 -28.67 15.07
N HIS A 372 5.92 -28.07 14.04
CA HIS A 372 6.26 -28.73 12.80
C HIS A 372 7.79 -28.87 12.68
N PRO A 373 8.38 -30.02 13.06
CA PRO A 373 9.83 -30.18 13.10
C PRO A 373 10.48 -30.22 11.71
N ASP A 374 9.70 -30.43 10.68
CA ASP A 374 10.10 -30.53 9.27
C ASP A 374 9.94 -29.21 8.49
N VAL A 375 9.35 -28.17 9.11
CA VAL A 375 9.22 -26.84 8.52
C VAL A 375 10.55 -26.09 8.59
N LYS A 376 10.96 -25.51 7.46
CA LYS A 376 12.14 -24.65 7.38
C LYS A 376 11.76 -23.19 7.65
N GLY A 377 12.51 -22.56 8.55
CA GLY A 377 12.23 -21.17 8.96
C GLY A 377 11.24 -21.07 10.13
N HIS A 378 10.77 -19.87 10.38
CA HIS A 378 9.86 -19.57 11.48
C HIS A 378 8.86 -18.47 11.05
N PRO A 379 7.67 -18.44 11.65
CA PRO A 379 6.73 -17.36 11.38
C PRO A 379 7.17 -16.06 12.04
N TYR A 380 6.83 -14.94 11.41
CA TYR A 380 7.12 -13.58 11.86
C TYR A 380 5.87 -12.71 11.75
N VAL A 381 5.92 -11.47 12.25
CA VAL A 381 4.79 -10.52 12.16
C VAL A 381 5.23 -9.26 11.46
N GLU A 382 4.44 -8.82 10.48
CA GLU A 382 4.64 -7.58 9.75
C GLU A 382 3.53 -6.56 10.05
N ARG A 383 3.85 -5.29 9.81
CA ARG A 383 2.89 -4.20 9.83
C ARG A 383 2.14 -4.14 8.49
N ILE A 384 0.82 -4.03 8.55
CA ILE A 384 -0.02 -3.65 7.41
C ILE A 384 -0.20 -2.14 7.42
N CYS A 385 -0.88 -1.61 8.43
CA CYS A 385 -1.11 -0.17 8.60
C CYS A 385 -1.38 0.15 10.07
N GLY A 386 -1.54 1.44 10.37
CA GLY A 386 -1.80 1.92 11.71
C GLY A 386 -0.53 2.29 12.49
N PRO A 387 -0.70 2.85 13.70
CA PRO A 387 0.38 3.46 14.48
C PRO A 387 1.23 2.42 15.21
N VAL A 388 1.93 1.58 14.47
CA VAL A 388 2.78 0.51 15.02
C VAL A 388 4.08 0.39 14.26
N LYS A 389 5.17 0.17 14.99
CA LYS A 389 6.48 -0.18 14.49
C LYS A 389 6.85 -1.59 14.96
N VAL A 390 7.36 -2.42 14.06
CA VAL A 390 7.98 -3.71 14.39
C VAL A 390 9.40 -3.43 14.88
N VAL A 391 9.71 -3.86 16.09
CA VAL A 391 11.05 -3.70 16.70
C VAL A 391 11.88 -4.96 16.45
N ASP A 392 11.27 -6.12 16.68
CA ASP A 392 11.82 -7.45 16.38
C ASP A 392 10.65 -8.44 16.15
N ASP A 393 10.94 -9.72 15.94
CA ASP A 393 9.95 -10.76 15.59
C ASP A 393 8.81 -10.92 16.61
N THR A 394 8.95 -10.38 17.81
CA THR A 394 7.99 -10.52 18.91
C THR A 394 7.65 -9.22 19.63
N THR A 395 8.39 -8.16 19.34
CA THR A 395 8.28 -6.86 20.02
C THR A 395 7.78 -5.79 19.06
N PHE A 396 6.76 -5.08 19.49
CA PHE A 396 6.09 -4.02 18.73
C PHE A 396 5.97 -2.78 19.60
N LYS A 397 5.94 -1.61 18.95
CA LYS A 397 5.83 -0.33 19.66
C LYS A 397 4.81 0.56 18.96
N VAL A 398 3.99 1.26 19.75
CA VAL A 398 3.14 2.34 19.22
C VAL A 398 4.02 3.41 18.59
N ASP A 399 3.75 3.72 17.35
CA ASP A 399 4.51 4.71 16.57
C ASP A 399 3.54 5.50 15.67
N PHE A 400 3.18 6.70 16.10
CA PHE A 400 2.29 7.54 15.33
C PHE A 400 3.00 8.10 14.10
N TYR A 401 2.23 8.29 13.04
CA TYR A 401 2.72 8.73 11.75
C TYR A 401 1.71 9.70 11.11
N ARG A 402 1.95 10.18 9.90
CA ARG A 402 1.20 11.26 9.23
C ARG A 402 -0.33 11.14 9.24
N MET A 403 -0.87 9.95 9.29
CA MET A 403 -2.30 9.72 9.41
C MET A 403 -2.79 9.75 10.87
N GLY A 404 -1.85 9.65 11.85
CA GLY A 404 -2.16 9.22 13.20
C GLY A 404 -3.04 10.15 14.00
N THR A 405 -2.68 11.40 14.15
CA THR A 405 -3.24 12.23 15.22
C THR A 405 -4.52 12.98 14.85
N GLY A 406 -4.79 13.19 13.57
CA GLY A 406 -6.01 13.85 13.09
C GLY A 406 -7.19 12.92 12.78
N ASN A 407 -6.99 11.61 12.79
CA ASN A 407 -7.98 10.61 12.43
C ASN A 407 -8.21 9.62 13.57
N VAL A 408 -9.06 9.97 14.53
CA VAL A 408 -9.30 9.18 15.76
C VAL A 408 -9.72 7.73 15.46
N LYS A 409 -10.44 7.49 14.37
CA LYS A 409 -10.87 6.15 13.99
C LYS A 409 -9.68 5.26 13.60
N ARG A 410 -8.75 5.79 12.80
CA ARG A 410 -7.57 5.04 12.31
C ARG A 410 -6.39 5.11 13.27
N THR A 411 -6.23 6.21 13.99
CA THR A 411 -5.15 6.39 14.97
C THR A 411 -5.17 5.34 16.08
N ALA A 412 -6.34 4.83 16.42
CA ALA A 412 -6.50 3.85 17.50
C ALA A 412 -6.38 2.40 17.01
N GLU A 413 -6.18 2.15 15.73
CA GLU A 413 -6.19 0.80 15.16
C GLU A 413 -4.87 0.46 14.49
N MET A 414 -4.29 -0.67 14.91
CA MET A 414 -3.09 -1.26 14.32
C MET A 414 -3.49 -2.53 13.58
N CYS A 415 -3.09 -2.64 12.32
CA CYS A 415 -3.28 -3.85 11.53
C CYS A 415 -1.92 -4.49 11.29
N LEU A 416 -1.81 -5.74 11.68
CA LEU A 416 -0.62 -6.56 11.58
C LEU A 416 -0.98 -7.87 10.85
N VAL A 417 0.02 -8.56 10.35
CA VAL A 417 -0.13 -9.89 9.77
C VAL A 417 0.98 -10.80 10.26
N ALA A 418 0.61 -11.96 10.82
CA ALA A 418 1.55 -13.04 11.05
C ALA A 418 1.74 -13.78 9.74
N CYS A 419 2.99 -13.98 9.33
CA CYS A 419 3.38 -14.56 8.05
C CYS A 419 4.30 -15.76 8.25
N TYR A 420 4.21 -16.69 7.30
CA TYR A 420 5.22 -17.70 7.03
C TYR A 420 5.33 -17.83 5.51
N ASP A 421 6.55 -17.70 4.96
CA ASP A 421 6.77 -17.61 3.51
C ASP A 421 6.64 -18.94 2.77
N GLY A 422 6.47 -20.03 3.51
CA GLY A 422 6.49 -21.38 2.94
C GLY A 422 7.91 -21.93 2.75
N ASP A 423 7.98 -23.18 2.34
CA ASP A 423 9.21 -23.86 1.94
C ASP A 423 8.93 -24.76 0.73
N GLU A 424 9.83 -25.70 0.41
CA GLU A 424 9.65 -26.59 -0.75
C GLU A 424 8.43 -27.51 -0.60
N ARG A 425 7.99 -27.78 0.62
CA ARG A 425 6.90 -28.73 0.94
C ARG A 425 5.64 -28.02 1.41
N HIS A 426 5.79 -26.92 2.14
CA HIS A 426 4.70 -26.24 2.79
C HIS A 426 4.38 -24.92 2.08
N LYS A 427 3.08 -24.66 1.94
CA LYS A 427 2.57 -23.42 1.37
C LYS A 427 2.84 -22.22 2.29
N SER A 428 3.03 -21.05 1.72
CA SER A 428 2.97 -19.79 2.46
C SER A 428 1.62 -19.64 3.16
N VAL A 429 1.59 -18.98 4.30
CA VAL A 429 0.36 -18.76 5.06
C VAL A 429 0.44 -17.47 5.86
N VAL A 430 -0.71 -16.81 5.99
CA VAL A 430 -0.85 -15.59 6.76
C VAL A 430 -2.01 -15.68 7.77
N GLN A 431 -1.93 -14.88 8.82
CA GLN A 431 -3.01 -14.63 9.77
C GLN A 431 -3.03 -13.15 10.12
N GLU A 432 -4.05 -12.45 9.67
CA GLU A 432 -4.25 -11.04 9.95
C GLU A 432 -4.69 -10.80 11.39
N LEU A 433 -4.27 -9.65 11.93
CA LEU A 433 -4.47 -9.23 13.31
C LEU A 433 -4.92 -7.78 13.36
N THR A 434 -5.85 -7.46 14.26
CA THR A 434 -6.21 -6.08 14.57
C THR A 434 -6.10 -5.84 16.07
N ILE A 435 -5.40 -4.77 16.45
CA ILE A 435 -5.26 -4.32 17.83
C ILE A 435 -5.79 -2.91 17.95
N ARG A 436 -6.62 -2.64 18.94
CA ARG A 436 -7.04 -1.28 19.28
C ARG A 436 -6.34 -0.79 20.53
N ILE A 437 -5.75 0.40 20.43
CA ILE A 437 -5.18 1.12 21.56
C ILE A 437 -6.21 2.09 22.15
N PRO A 438 -6.21 2.30 23.47
CA PRO A 438 -6.99 3.40 24.07
C PRO A 438 -6.37 4.73 23.63
N TYR A 439 -7.07 5.49 22.78
CA TYR A 439 -6.57 6.78 22.28
C TYR A 439 -7.73 7.79 22.12
N PRO A 440 -7.54 9.04 22.56
CA PRO A 440 -6.46 9.50 23.44
C PRO A 440 -6.67 9.00 24.89
N LEU A 441 -5.58 8.87 25.65
CA LEU A 441 -5.65 8.64 27.11
C LEU A 441 -6.19 9.90 27.80
N LYS A 442 -7.25 9.75 28.59
CA LYS A 442 -7.96 10.85 29.24
C LYS A 442 -7.80 10.88 30.75
N GLU A 443 -7.20 9.85 31.34
CA GLU A 443 -7.01 9.70 32.77
C GLU A 443 -5.60 10.13 33.20
N GLY A 444 -5.49 10.59 34.45
CA GLY A 444 -4.23 11.01 35.04
C GLY A 444 -3.89 12.50 34.83
N LYS A 445 -2.62 12.83 35.03
CA LYS A 445 -2.10 14.19 34.90
C LYS A 445 -2.13 14.66 33.43
N ARG A 446 -2.63 15.87 33.19
CA ARG A 446 -2.49 16.51 31.88
C ARG A 446 -1.04 16.81 31.60
N GLN A 447 -0.67 16.76 30.32
CA GLN A 447 0.65 17.17 29.85
C GLN A 447 0.56 18.07 28.61
N CYS A 448 1.59 18.91 28.47
CA CYS A 448 1.78 19.78 27.33
C CYS A 448 3.14 19.52 26.70
N LEU A 449 3.23 19.69 25.39
CA LEU A 449 4.48 19.63 24.66
C LEU A 449 4.98 21.04 24.34
N LEU A 450 6.24 21.32 24.64
CA LEU A 450 6.95 22.47 24.12
C LEU A 450 7.86 21.99 22.98
N PHE A 451 7.56 22.39 21.76
CA PHE A 451 8.37 22.14 20.58
C PHE A 451 8.84 23.49 20.01
N PRO A 452 10.12 23.87 20.14
CA PRO A 452 10.66 25.11 19.60
C PRO A 452 10.50 25.20 18.09
N GLY A 453 10.50 26.41 17.54
CA GLY A 453 10.56 26.64 16.09
C GLY A 453 11.80 25.99 15.48
N LEU A 454 11.67 25.57 14.24
CA LEU A 454 12.76 25.02 13.43
C LEU A 454 13.23 26.11 12.46
N GLU A 455 14.55 26.21 12.26
CA GLU A 455 15.12 27.16 11.30
C GLU A 455 15.15 26.56 9.90
N ASP A 456 15.01 27.40 8.88
CA ASP A 456 15.20 27.03 7.49
C ASP A 456 16.64 26.56 7.25
N VAL A 457 16.81 25.59 6.37
CA VAL A 457 18.10 24.99 6.08
C VAL A 457 18.42 25.01 4.59
N GLY A 458 19.70 25.00 4.26
CA GLY A 458 20.13 24.88 2.85
C GLY A 458 20.03 23.46 2.32
N GLU A 459 19.83 23.33 1.02
CA GLU A 459 19.99 22.07 0.30
C GLU A 459 21.38 21.49 0.59
N GLY A 460 21.42 20.19 0.97
CA GLY A 460 22.65 19.51 1.40
C GLY A 460 22.92 19.56 2.91
N THR A 461 21.98 20.08 3.70
CA THR A 461 21.97 19.84 5.14
C THR A 461 21.59 18.40 5.41
N ASP A 462 22.45 17.65 6.14
CA ASP A 462 22.19 16.23 6.39
C ASP A 462 21.20 15.99 7.52
N VAL A 463 21.30 16.76 8.61
CA VAL A 463 20.54 16.52 9.84
C VAL A 463 20.04 17.79 10.50
N VAL A 464 18.86 17.69 11.12
CA VAL A 464 18.25 18.70 11.99
C VAL A 464 17.91 18.06 13.33
N SER A 465 18.32 18.67 14.44
CA SER A 465 18.05 18.19 15.80
C SER A 465 16.66 18.66 16.26
N LEU A 466 15.84 17.72 16.73
CA LEU A 466 14.51 17.97 17.27
C LEU A 466 14.56 18.03 18.80
N LYS A 467 14.03 19.09 19.41
CA LYS A 467 14.20 19.41 20.84
C LYS A 467 12.87 19.66 21.55
N ALA A 468 11.82 18.87 21.23
CA ALA A 468 10.58 18.96 21.98
C ALA A 468 10.71 18.31 23.37
N VAL A 469 10.01 18.86 24.33
CA VAL A 469 9.95 18.35 25.71
C VAL A 469 8.52 18.29 26.19
N SER A 470 8.22 17.30 27.05
CA SER A 470 6.96 17.22 27.81
C SER A 470 7.17 17.82 29.20
N ASP A 471 6.23 18.61 29.69
CA ASP A 471 6.21 19.15 31.06
C ASP A 471 6.04 18.06 32.15
N CYS A 472 5.70 16.84 31.72
CA CYS A 472 5.68 15.65 32.59
C CYS A 472 6.99 14.85 32.56
N GLY A 473 8.00 15.29 31.79
CA GLY A 473 9.30 14.63 31.65
C GLY A 473 9.27 13.32 30.87
N LEU A 474 8.17 13.00 30.18
CA LEU A 474 8.07 11.81 29.32
C LEU A 474 8.83 12.02 28.00
N PRO A 475 9.44 10.97 27.42
CA PRO A 475 10.12 11.04 26.14
C PRO A 475 9.17 11.46 25.02
N VAL A 476 9.55 12.46 24.23
CA VAL A 476 8.77 12.92 23.07
C VAL A 476 9.24 12.19 21.83
N SER A 477 8.27 11.73 21.03
CA SER A 477 8.50 11.11 19.72
C SER A 477 8.08 12.04 18.58
N TYR A 478 8.55 11.75 17.37
CA TYR A 478 8.32 12.60 16.21
C TYR A 478 7.96 11.77 14.99
N TYR A 479 7.23 12.38 14.05
CA TYR A 479 7.14 11.89 12.68
C TYR A 479 7.18 13.05 11.69
N VAL A 480 7.57 12.76 10.45
CA VAL A 480 7.48 13.71 9.34
C VAL A 480 6.10 13.59 8.72
N LYS A 481 5.32 14.66 8.75
CA LYS A 481 4.01 14.73 8.11
C LYS A 481 4.13 14.89 6.59
N GLU A 482 5.02 15.77 6.15
CA GLU A 482 5.37 16.00 4.75
C GLU A 482 6.79 16.55 4.65
N GLY A 483 7.43 16.33 3.53
CA GLY A 483 8.77 16.82 3.23
C GLY A 483 9.76 15.68 2.93
N PRO A 484 10.87 15.97 2.21
CA PRO A 484 11.93 15.03 1.91
C PRO A 484 12.80 14.79 3.16
N ALA A 485 12.26 14.10 4.14
CA ALA A 485 12.93 13.86 5.41
C ALA A 485 12.40 12.61 6.12
N GLU A 486 13.24 12.02 6.96
CA GLU A 486 12.93 10.91 7.86
C GLU A 486 13.38 11.24 9.28
N VAL A 487 12.74 10.65 10.29
CA VAL A 487 13.08 10.83 11.69
C VAL A 487 13.56 9.54 12.32
N GLU A 488 14.70 9.61 13.01
CA GLU A 488 15.20 8.56 13.87
C GLU A 488 15.47 9.14 15.28
N GLY A 489 14.66 8.74 16.26
CA GLY A 489 14.70 9.31 17.60
C GLY A 489 14.40 10.82 17.59
N SER A 490 15.35 11.64 17.99
CA SER A 490 15.29 13.11 17.95
C SER A 490 16.09 13.73 16.80
N THR A 491 16.51 12.93 15.83
CA THR A 491 17.27 13.37 14.67
C THR A 491 16.40 13.28 13.42
N LEU A 492 16.21 14.38 12.73
CA LEU A 492 15.61 14.42 11.41
C LEU A 492 16.74 14.42 10.37
N ARG A 493 16.66 13.50 9.41
CA ARG A 493 17.55 13.41 8.27
C ARG A 493 16.84 13.85 7.01
N LEU A 494 17.44 14.76 6.25
CA LEU A 494 16.92 15.12 4.93
C LEU A 494 17.25 14.00 3.94
N THR A 495 16.28 13.66 3.11
CA THR A 495 16.39 12.68 2.02
C THR A 495 16.64 13.39 0.69
N CYS A 496 16.83 12.63 -0.38
CA CYS A 496 17.05 13.21 -1.70
C CYS A 496 15.80 13.96 -2.19
N ILE A 497 16.01 15.17 -2.68
CA ILE A 497 14.96 15.97 -3.32
C ILE A 497 14.96 15.66 -4.82
N PRO A 498 13.82 15.34 -5.43
CA PRO A 498 13.74 15.10 -6.87
C PRO A 498 14.28 16.28 -7.69
N PRO A 499 14.96 16.02 -8.85
CA PRO A 499 15.83 17.03 -9.51
C PRO A 499 15.12 18.29 -10.03
N ARG A 500 13.81 18.23 -10.27
CA ARG A 500 13.02 19.37 -10.77
C ARG A 500 12.12 19.98 -9.71
N ALA A 501 12.29 19.60 -8.44
CA ALA A 501 11.50 20.13 -7.34
C ALA A 501 11.50 21.67 -7.31
N LYS A 502 10.34 22.25 -7.05
CA LYS A 502 10.17 23.69 -6.81
C LYS A 502 10.65 24.02 -5.40
N PHE A 503 11.58 24.94 -5.30
CA PHE A 503 12.07 25.45 -4.02
C PHE A 503 11.34 26.76 -3.62
N PRO A 504 11.25 27.05 -2.32
CA PRO A 504 11.71 26.23 -1.19
C PRO A 504 10.82 25.00 -0.96
N VAL A 505 11.41 23.88 -0.50
CA VAL A 505 10.65 22.66 -0.17
C VAL A 505 10.30 22.68 1.31
N LYS A 506 9.02 22.53 1.61
CA LYS A 506 8.51 22.52 2.99
C LYS A 506 8.73 21.17 3.65
N VAL A 507 9.16 21.18 4.90
CA VAL A 507 9.21 20.02 5.80
C VAL A 507 8.36 20.31 7.02
N THR A 508 7.40 19.43 7.33
CA THR A 508 6.54 19.52 8.52
C THR A 508 6.79 18.33 9.44
N VAL A 509 7.17 18.62 10.67
CA VAL A 509 7.44 17.64 11.73
C VAL A 509 6.39 17.76 12.81
N VAL A 510 5.92 16.64 13.30
CA VAL A 510 4.98 16.56 14.43
C VAL A 510 5.66 15.92 15.62
N ALA A 511 5.66 16.61 16.75
CA ALA A 511 6.05 16.07 18.03
C ALA A 511 4.82 15.51 18.74
N TRP A 512 4.92 14.32 19.30
CA TRP A 512 3.82 13.64 19.97
C TRP A 512 4.27 12.90 21.24
N GLN A 513 3.33 12.70 22.16
CA GLN A 513 3.52 11.91 23.36
C GLN A 513 2.20 11.23 23.76
N TYR A 514 2.19 9.91 23.78
CA TYR A 514 0.99 9.09 23.99
C TYR A 514 0.40 9.21 25.39
N GLY A 515 1.24 9.42 26.39
CA GLY A 515 0.88 9.34 27.81
C GLY A 515 1.24 8.00 28.45
N LEU A 516 0.82 7.83 29.69
CA LEU A 516 0.94 6.57 30.45
C LEU A 516 -0.44 6.18 30.96
N PRO A 517 -0.97 5.00 30.63
CA PRO A 517 -2.32 4.57 31.03
C PRO A 517 -2.59 4.76 32.53
N GLY A 518 -3.67 5.49 32.88
CA GLY A 518 -4.07 5.79 34.24
C GLY A 518 -3.19 6.80 35.01
N GLN A 519 -2.08 7.28 34.42
CA GLN A 519 -1.13 8.17 35.10
C GLN A 519 -0.98 9.52 34.41
N VAL A 520 -0.77 9.52 33.09
CA VAL A 520 -0.54 10.73 32.28
C VAL A 520 -1.39 10.67 31.01
N GLN A 521 -2.12 11.73 30.72
CA GLN A 521 -2.97 11.86 29.55
C GLN A 521 -2.13 11.95 28.26
N THR A 522 -2.74 11.63 27.11
CA THR A 522 -2.13 11.93 25.80
C THR A 522 -1.96 13.44 25.63
N ALA A 523 -0.79 13.86 25.17
CA ALA A 523 -0.56 15.25 24.82
C ALA A 523 -1.19 15.63 23.49
N GLU A 524 -1.66 16.86 23.35
CA GLU A 524 -1.95 17.40 22.03
C GLU A 524 -0.65 17.49 21.23
N PRO A 525 -0.61 16.95 19.99
CA PRO A 525 0.59 16.98 19.17
C PRO A 525 0.90 18.41 18.72
N VAL A 526 2.20 18.70 18.55
CA VAL A 526 2.67 20.03 18.14
C VAL A 526 3.39 19.93 16.80
N GLU A 527 2.88 20.65 15.80
CA GLU A 527 3.50 20.74 14.48
C GLU A 527 4.48 21.91 14.39
N ARG A 528 5.61 21.68 13.70
CA ARG A 528 6.56 22.73 13.28
C ARG A 528 6.96 22.49 11.84
N SER A 529 7.07 23.56 11.09
CA SER A 529 7.53 23.52 9.70
C SER A 529 8.76 24.39 9.53
N PHE A 530 9.59 24.00 8.59
CA PHE A 530 10.72 24.77 8.08
C PHE A 530 10.86 24.54 6.58
N TYR A 531 11.72 25.29 5.93
CA TYR A 531 11.95 25.17 4.49
C TYR A 531 13.38 24.73 4.19
N VAL A 532 13.50 23.87 3.20
CA VAL A 532 14.79 23.59 2.54
C VAL A 532 14.94 24.59 1.41
N LEU A 533 15.97 25.42 1.50
CA LEU A 533 16.26 26.49 0.54
C LEU A 533 17.24 25.99 -0.51
N ARG A 534 17.06 26.41 -1.76
CA ARG A 534 18.03 26.13 -2.81
C ARG A 534 19.34 26.89 -2.50
N ARG A 535 20.50 26.22 -2.68
CA ARG A 535 21.82 26.85 -2.59
C ARG A 535 22.11 27.74 -3.80
#